data_708cf41698a09ee57fb70dc95ee7ad23
#
_entry.id   708cf41698a09ee57fb70dc95ee7ad23
#
_cell.length_a   1.000
_cell.length_b   1.000
_cell.length_c   1.000
_cell.angle_alpha   90.00
_cell.angle_beta   90.00
_cell.angle_gamma   90.00
#
_symmetry.space_group_name_H-M   'P 1'
#
loop_
_entity.id
_entity.type
_entity.pdbx_description
1 polymer ?
#
loop_
_entity_poly.entity_id
_entity_poly.type
_entity_poly.pdbx_seq_one_letter_code
_entity_poly.pdbx_strand_id
1 'polypeptide(L)'
;TIGQAVDQVRPDQHDFYRISKTFYRSKNDPMTFNYPGLTNFSSSLEGATRDLFERLGNSGVDAAIYYYGTPLTDALLSVKYLIQNEPFYSDDQAIIDQTYVFPTDVTRLDLVSQDHEIGKTDRFTLYQVPDSLPIAYGVNEATVRLNLLDNQPIMNQNLIAQTMTQSVDPFFEEVPVDWQTQDVNLGTTAEGHQIYTRKEGSETGEI
;
A
#
# COMPACT_ATOMS: atom_id res chain seq x y z
N THR A 1 8.89 6.92 18.76
CA THR A 1 9.26 5.61 18.18
C THR A 1 8.09 4.94 17.49
N ILE A 2 8.34 3.91 16.65
CA ILE A 2 7.27 3.13 15.99
C ILE A 2 6.31 2.52 17.06
N GLY A 3 6.84 1.96 18.13
CA GLY A 3 6.02 1.42 19.22
C GLY A 3 5.06 2.45 19.81
N GLN A 4 5.52 3.65 20.08
CA GLN A 4 4.68 4.73 20.61
C GLN A 4 3.58 5.16 19.63
N ALA A 5 3.85 5.16 18.33
CA ALA A 5 2.82 5.45 17.32
C ALA A 5 1.78 4.32 17.25
N VAL A 6 2.23 3.07 17.28
CA VAL A 6 1.35 1.90 17.33
C VAL A 6 0.47 1.90 18.59
N ASP A 7 1.03 2.24 19.76
CA ASP A 7 0.29 2.24 21.02
C ASP A 7 -0.88 3.24 21.06
N GLN A 8 -0.83 4.30 20.27
CA GLN A 8 -1.93 5.28 20.14
C GLN A 8 -3.15 4.73 19.41
N VAL A 9 -2.95 3.73 18.55
CA VAL A 9 -4.00 3.17 17.66
C VAL A 9 -4.14 1.65 17.81
N ARG A 10 -3.54 1.05 18.85
CA ARG A 10 -3.64 -0.38 19.10
C ARG A 10 -5.08 -0.75 19.50
N PRO A 11 -5.67 -1.82 18.91
CA PRO A 11 -6.98 -2.29 19.31
C PRO A 11 -6.98 -2.75 20.76
N ASP A 12 -8.08 -2.53 21.45
CA ASP A 12 -8.33 -3.16 22.75
C ASP A 12 -8.77 -4.64 22.58
N GLN A 13 -9.13 -5.29 23.67
CA GLN A 13 -9.49 -6.73 23.67
C GLN A 13 -10.82 -7.03 22.94
N HIS A 14 -11.62 -6.01 22.67
CA HIS A 14 -12.95 -6.15 22.07
C HIS A 14 -13.00 -5.69 20.62
N ASP A 15 -12.00 -4.93 20.18
CA ASP A 15 -11.89 -4.44 18.83
C ASP A 15 -11.02 -5.33 17.95
N PHE A 16 -11.45 -5.58 16.72
CA PHE A 16 -10.66 -6.30 15.75
C PHE A 16 -10.56 -5.54 14.43
N TYR A 17 -9.42 -4.91 14.22
CA TYR A 17 -9.06 -4.22 12.98
C TYR A 17 -7.55 -4.34 12.76
N ARG A 18 -7.09 -3.93 11.59
CA ARG A 18 -5.66 -3.90 11.26
C ARG A 18 -5.12 -2.48 11.22
N ILE A 19 -3.82 -2.38 11.53
CA ILE A 19 -3.02 -1.16 11.39
C ILE A 19 -2.08 -1.38 10.22
N SER A 20 -2.06 -0.42 9.29
CA SER A 20 -1.10 -0.38 8.18
C SER A 20 -0.04 0.69 8.42
N LYS A 21 1.05 0.61 7.67
CA LYS A 21 2.10 1.62 7.62
C LYS A 21 2.55 1.82 6.18
N THR A 22 2.97 3.03 5.82
CA THR A 22 3.57 3.33 4.52
C THR A 22 5.04 2.92 4.45
N PHE A 23 5.57 2.32 5.48
CA PHE A 23 6.97 1.93 5.64
C PHE A 23 7.10 0.66 6.47
N TYR A 24 8.28 0.06 6.48
CA TYR A 24 8.65 -0.99 7.43
C TYR A 24 10.11 -0.85 7.87
N ARG A 25 10.43 -1.29 9.06
CA ARG A 25 11.79 -1.47 9.55
C ARG A 25 12.26 -2.90 9.30
N SER A 26 11.36 -3.84 9.50
CA SER A 26 11.51 -5.23 9.09
C SER A 26 10.20 -5.74 8.48
N LYS A 27 10.28 -6.78 7.66
CA LYS A 27 9.09 -7.41 7.07
C LYS A 27 8.15 -8.05 8.12
N ASN A 28 8.56 -8.12 9.39
CA ASN A 28 7.80 -8.67 10.51
C ASN A 28 7.52 -7.63 11.61
N ASP A 29 7.44 -6.35 11.26
CA ASP A 29 7.11 -5.28 12.20
C ASP A 29 5.83 -5.54 13.01
N PRO A 30 4.73 -6.12 12.48
CA PRO A 30 3.56 -6.45 13.27
C PRO A 30 3.89 -7.34 14.48
N MET A 31 4.76 -8.32 14.30
CA MET A 31 5.20 -9.20 15.40
C MET A 31 6.14 -8.46 16.35
N THR A 32 7.06 -7.65 15.81
CA THR A 32 8.06 -6.91 16.60
C THR A 32 7.42 -5.87 17.51
N PHE A 33 6.41 -5.16 17.03
CA PHE A 33 5.72 -4.08 17.74
C PHE A 33 4.35 -4.50 18.30
N ASN A 34 4.01 -5.80 18.19
CA ASN A 34 2.80 -6.41 18.73
C ASN A 34 1.51 -5.66 18.33
N TYR A 35 1.20 -5.63 17.03
CA TYR A 35 -0.04 -5.09 16.49
C TYR A 35 -0.60 -5.95 15.36
N PRO A 36 -1.91 -5.96 15.12
CA PRO A 36 -2.50 -6.66 13.99
C PRO A 36 -2.18 -5.90 12.68
N GLY A 37 -1.22 -6.39 11.94
CA GLY A 37 -0.79 -5.83 10.67
C GLY A 37 -0.87 -6.83 9.52
N LEU A 38 -0.59 -6.35 8.30
CA LEU A 38 -0.66 -7.16 7.08
C LEU A 38 0.71 -7.57 6.55
N THR A 39 1.75 -6.78 6.84
CA THR A 39 3.10 -7.08 6.37
C THR A 39 3.69 -8.24 7.15
N ASN A 40 4.08 -9.30 6.44
CA ASN A 40 4.64 -10.50 7.03
C ASN A 40 5.63 -11.18 6.08
N PHE A 41 6.73 -11.66 6.62
CA PHE A 41 7.66 -12.56 5.96
C PHE A 41 7.64 -13.92 6.64
N SER A 42 7.46 -14.96 5.84
CA SER A 42 7.63 -16.34 6.27
C SER A 42 8.08 -17.19 5.09
N SER A 43 9.08 -18.03 5.28
CA SER A 43 9.52 -19.00 4.26
C SER A 43 8.43 -20.04 3.90
N SER A 44 7.38 -20.12 4.71
CA SER A 44 6.20 -20.97 4.49
C SER A 44 4.92 -20.15 4.24
N LEU A 45 5.06 -18.90 3.77
CA LEU A 45 3.91 -18.07 3.42
C LEU A 45 3.10 -18.75 2.31
N GLU A 46 1.79 -18.85 2.52
CA GLU A 46 0.88 -19.48 1.59
C GLU A 46 0.88 -18.77 0.22
N GLY A 47 0.97 -19.55 -0.86
CA GLY A 47 1.01 -19.04 -2.23
C GLY A 47 -0.21 -18.18 -2.58
N ALA A 48 -1.41 -18.61 -2.19
CA ALA A 48 -2.64 -17.85 -2.46
C ALA A 48 -2.65 -16.46 -1.80
N THR A 49 -2.06 -16.33 -0.62
CA THR A 49 -1.91 -15.03 0.06
C THR A 49 -0.97 -14.11 -0.72
N ARG A 50 0.17 -14.62 -1.20
CA ARG A 50 1.10 -13.86 -2.04
C ARG A 50 0.44 -13.41 -3.33
N ASP A 51 -0.17 -14.36 -4.04
CA ASP A 51 -0.85 -14.11 -5.32
C ASP A 51 -1.94 -13.04 -5.17
N LEU A 52 -2.72 -13.08 -4.09
CA LEU A 52 -3.71 -12.05 -3.81
C LEU A 52 -3.06 -10.66 -3.60
N PHE A 53 -1.98 -10.59 -2.83
CA PHE A 53 -1.27 -9.33 -2.59
C PHE A 53 -0.73 -8.73 -3.91
N GLU A 54 -0.09 -9.54 -4.75
CA GLU A 54 0.40 -9.13 -6.07
C GLU A 54 -0.74 -8.64 -6.97
N ARG A 55 -1.84 -9.38 -7.04
CA ARG A 55 -3.02 -9.03 -7.84
C ARG A 55 -3.73 -7.77 -7.36
N LEU A 56 -3.54 -7.38 -6.09
CA LEU A 56 -4.03 -6.12 -5.52
C LEU A 56 -3.02 -4.97 -5.60
N GLY A 57 -1.82 -5.17 -6.17
CA GLY A 57 -0.81 -4.15 -6.35
C GLY A 57 0.20 -4.04 -5.22
N ASN A 58 0.25 -5.03 -4.33
CA ASN A 58 1.23 -5.10 -3.25
C ASN A 58 2.28 -6.18 -3.52
N SER A 59 3.46 -6.08 -2.89
CA SER A 59 4.52 -7.07 -3.07
C SER A 59 4.17 -8.40 -2.42
N GLY A 60 4.30 -9.50 -3.16
CA GLY A 60 4.05 -10.86 -2.73
C GLY A 60 5.18 -11.86 -3.03
N VAL A 61 6.38 -11.41 -3.38
CA VAL A 61 7.46 -12.31 -3.86
C VAL A 61 7.92 -13.29 -2.76
N ASP A 62 8.48 -12.79 -1.67
CA ASP A 62 8.97 -13.59 -0.53
C ASP A 62 8.30 -13.20 0.80
N ALA A 63 7.44 -12.21 0.74
CA ALA A 63 6.69 -11.67 1.86
C ALA A 63 5.39 -11.04 1.35
N ALA A 64 4.38 -11.01 2.17
CA ALA A 64 3.24 -10.13 1.97
C ALA A 64 3.64 -8.75 2.53
N ILE A 65 3.80 -7.75 1.68
CA ILE A 65 4.17 -6.39 2.09
C ILE A 65 3.04 -5.43 1.71
N TYR A 66 2.47 -4.77 2.71
CA TYR A 66 1.35 -3.86 2.55
C TYR A 66 1.72 -2.46 3.03
N TYR A 67 2.10 -1.58 2.12
CA TYR A 67 2.36 -0.16 2.36
C TYR A 67 1.87 0.75 1.21
N TYR A 68 1.46 0.17 0.09
CA TYR A 68 0.79 0.87 -1.02
C TYR A 68 -0.71 0.58 -1.03
N GLY A 69 -1.36 0.70 0.14
CA GLY A 69 -2.80 0.50 0.24
C GLY A 69 -3.57 1.56 -0.56
N THR A 70 -4.74 1.18 -1.03
CA THR A 70 -5.75 2.06 -1.62
C THR A 70 -6.99 2.09 -0.71
N PRO A 71 -7.91 3.05 -0.86
CA PRO A 71 -9.14 3.05 -0.08
C PRO A 71 -9.90 1.72 -0.14
N LEU A 72 -9.92 1.09 -1.31
CA LEU A 72 -10.61 -0.19 -1.47
C LEU A 72 -9.87 -1.35 -0.79
N THR A 73 -8.55 -1.46 -0.96
CA THR A 73 -7.78 -2.53 -0.31
C THR A 73 -7.74 -2.37 1.20
N ASP A 74 -7.70 -1.15 1.71
CA ASP A 74 -7.80 -0.89 3.14
C ASP A 74 -9.16 -1.34 3.69
N ALA A 75 -10.25 -1.00 3.00
CA ALA A 75 -11.58 -1.45 3.37
C ALA A 75 -11.68 -2.98 3.41
N LEU A 76 -11.30 -3.65 2.33
CA LEU A 76 -11.36 -5.12 2.20
C LEU A 76 -10.50 -5.85 3.24
N LEU A 77 -9.35 -5.30 3.58
CA LEU A 77 -8.40 -5.90 4.52
C LEU A 77 -8.55 -5.39 5.95
N SER A 78 -9.65 -4.71 6.26
CA SER A 78 -9.98 -4.22 7.62
C SER A 78 -8.92 -3.28 8.20
N VAL A 79 -8.27 -2.48 7.38
CA VAL A 79 -7.31 -1.46 7.83
C VAL A 79 -8.09 -0.25 8.33
N LYS A 80 -7.99 0.02 9.63
CA LYS A 80 -8.69 1.13 10.29
C LYS A 80 -7.78 2.32 10.55
N TYR A 81 -6.49 2.07 10.73
CA TYR A 81 -5.49 3.11 10.99
C TYR A 81 -4.28 2.93 10.11
N LEU A 82 -3.72 4.05 9.69
CA LEU A 82 -2.48 4.14 8.95
C LEU A 82 -1.45 4.96 9.72
N ILE A 83 -0.22 4.47 9.79
CA ILE A 83 0.93 5.22 10.31
C ILE A 83 1.82 5.57 9.13
N GLN A 84 1.96 6.85 8.84
CA GLN A 84 2.81 7.37 7.79
C GLN A 84 4.12 7.88 8.38
N ASN A 85 5.22 7.57 7.72
CA ASN A 85 6.54 8.11 8.05
C ASN A 85 6.69 9.52 7.47
N GLU A 86 7.17 10.45 8.28
CA GLU A 86 7.64 11.74 7.78
C GLU A 86 9.02 11.57 7.14
N PRO A 87 9.30 12.23 6.03
CA PRO A 87 10.62 12.21 5.42
C PRO A 87 11.72 12.58 6.42
N PHE A 88 12.80 11.84 6.43
CA PHE A 88 13.92 12.07 7.33
C PHE A 88 15.23 12.12 6.55
N TYR A 89 15.95 13.21 6.72
CA TYR A 89 17.25 13.45 6.10
C TYR A 89 18.28 13.75 7.17
N SER A 90 19.45 13.14 7.09
CA SER A 90 20.59 13.42 7.96
C SER A 90 21.88 13.10 7.22
N ASP A 91 22.93 13.89 7.45
CA ASP A 91 24.28 13.60 6.98
C ASP A 91 25.06 12.69 7.96
N ASP A 92 24.51 12.41 9.15
CA ASP A 92 25.12 11.53 10.14
C ASP A 92 24.68 10.08 9.90
N GLN A 93 25.64 9.24 9.48
CA GLN A 93 25.37 7.83 9.19
C GLN A 93 24.88 7.04 10.40
N ALA A 94 25.35 7.38 11.61
CA ALA A 94 24.90 6.69 12.82
C ALA A 94 23.42 7.00 13.12
N ILE A 95 22.96 8.22 12.83
CA ILE A 95 21.56 8.60 12.95
C ILE A 95 20.73 7.90 11.87
N ILE A 96 21.22 7.86 10.63
CA ILE A 96 20.57 7.14 9.53
C ILE A 96 20.37 5.67 9.91
N ASP A 97 21.41 4.97 10.33
CA ASP A 97 21.38 3.55 10.66
C ASP A 97 20.41 3.23 11.82
N GLN A 98 20.28 4.14 12.80
CA GLN A 98 19.36 3.96 13.92
C GLN A 98 17.89 4.26 13.58
N THR A 99 17.67 5.14 12.62
CA THR A 99 16.34 5.68 12.31
C THR A 99 15.78 5.19 10.99
N TYR A 100 16.59 4.47 10.22
CA TYR A 100 16.21 3.99 8.90
C TYR A 100 14.91 3.19 8.91
N VAL A 101 14.03 3.54 8.01
CA VAL A 101 12.81 2.81 7.65
C VAL A 101 12.70 2.76 6.13
N PHE A 102 12.07 1.75 5.60
CA PHE A 102 11.93 1.55 4.17
C PHE A 102 10.47 1.32 3.78
N PRO A 103 9.95 1.96 2.74
CA PRO A 103 10.48 3.14 2.03
C PRO A 103 10.40 4.40 2.91
N THR A 104 11.03 5.51 2.48
CA THR A 104 11.12 6.74 3.27
C THR A 104 10.14 7.83 2.84
N ASP A 105 9.52 7.72 1.67
CA ASP A 105 8.82 8.79 0.95
C ASP A 105 7.41 8.41 0.46
N VAL A 106 6.86 7.32 0.93
CA VAL A 106 5.48 6.92 0.57
C VAL A 106 4.47 7.81 1.29
N THR A 107 3.58 8.44 0.53
CA THR A 107 2.50 9.29 1.04
C THR A 107 1.15 8.78 0.56
N ARG A 108 0.18 8.76 1.46
CA ARG A 108 -1.23 8.43 1.18
C ARG A 108 -2.01 9.72 0.97
N LEU A 109 -1.98 10.23 -0.26
CA LEU A 109 -2.61 11.50 -0.63
C LEU A 109 -4.13 11.51 -0.38
N ASP A 110 -4.78 10.38 -0.52
CA ASP A 110 -6.20 10.19 -0.23
C ASP A 110 -6.55 10.51 1.23
N LEU A 111 -5.68 10.18 2.19
CA LEU A 111 -5.88 10.47 3.60
C LEU A 111 -5.42 11.88 3.99
N VAL A 112 -4.28 12.32 3.44
CA VAL A 112 -3.72 13.65 3.71
C VAL A 112 -4.64 14.76 3.19
N SER A 113 -5.16 14.61 1.96
CA SER A 113 -5.98 15.63 1.33
C SER A 113 -7.38 15.79 1.95
N GLN A 114 -7.86 14.79 2.71
CA GLN A 114 -9.20 14.78 3.31
C GLN A 114 -9.18 15.02 4.83
N ASP A 115 -8.01 15.41 5.38
CA ASP A 115 -7.83 15.74 6.81
C ASP A 115 -8.25 14.61 7.77
N HIS A 116 -7.82 13.40 7.46
CA HIS A 116 -8.05 12.21 8.31
C HIS A 116 -6.98 12.02 9.41
N GLU A 117 -6.16 13.03 9.66
CA GLU A 117 -5.15 13.00 10.71
C GLU A 117 -5.81 12.92 12.10
N ILE A 118 -5.35 11.96 12.92
CA ILE A 118 -5.81 11.79 14.30
C ILE A 118 -4.72 11.99 15.34
N GLY A 119 -3.47 12.09 14.92
CA GLY A 119 -2.34 12.32 15.80
C GLY A 119 -1.02 12.37 15.07
N LYS A 120 -0.03 12.92 15.76
CA LYS A 120 1.34 13.07 15.24
C LYS A 120 2.38 12.81 16.32
N THR A 121 3.48 12.22 15.92
CA THR A 121 4.71 12.11 16.69
C THR A 121 5.83 12.82 15.95
N ASP A 122 7.03 12.85 16.50
CA ASP A 122 8.19 13.52 15.86
C ASP A 122 8.47 13.05 14.42
N ARG A 123 8.08 11.79 14.09
CA ARG A 123 8.41 11.17 12.81
C ARG A 123 7.24 10.47 12.12
N PHE A 124 6.11 10.37 12.78
CA PHE A 124 4.97 9.62 12.25
C PHE A 124 3.70 10.42 12.39
N THR A 125 2.92 10.45 11.32
CA THR A 125 1.56 10.96 11.33
C THR A 125 0.59 9.79 11.29
N LEU A 126 -0.44 9.86 12.10
CA LEU A 126 -1.45 8.82 12.26
C LEU A 126 -2.75 9.27 11.59
N TYR A 127 -3.29 8.41 10.76
CA TYR A 127 -4.55 8.66 10.05
C TYR A 127 -5.59 7.61 10.41
N GLN A 128 -6.83 8.03 10.50
CA GLN A 128 -7.97 7.11 10.49
C GLN A 128 -8.36 6.84 9.04
N VAL A 129 -8.41 5.57 8.66
CA VAL A 129 -8.89 5.14 7.35
C VAL A 129 -10.42 5.09 7.40
N PRO A 130 -11.12 5.82 6.53
CA PRO A 130 -12.58 5.74 6.45
C PRO A 130 -13.03 4.38 5.90
N ASP A 131 -14.27 4.01 6.18
CA ASP A 131 -14.98 2.89 5.55
C ASP A 131 -14.31 1.52 5.67
N SER A 132 -13.48 1.32 6.73
CA SER A 132 -12.89 0.01 7.01
C SER A 132 -13.98 -1.03 7.29
N LEU A 133 -13.98 -2.12 6.51
CA LEU A 133 -14.89 -3.24 6.74
C LEU A 133 -14.47 -4.05 7.98
N PRO A 134 -15.41 -4.72 8.64
CA PRO A 134 -15.06 -5.65 9.72
C PRO A 134 -14.24 -6.82 9.18
N ILE A 135 -13.50 -7.54 10.07
CA ILE A 135 -12.64 -8.67 9.68
C ILE A 135 -13.39 -9.79 8.96
N ALA A 136 -14.68 -9.89 9.19
CA ALA A 136 -15.56 -10.84 8.51
C ALA A 136 -16.80 -10.12 8.01
N TYR A 137 -17.08 -10.26 6.73
CA TYR A 137 -18.25 -9.67 6.06
C TYR A 137 -18.77 -10.64 4.99
N GLY A 138 -20.06 -10.55 4.72
CA GLY A 138 -20.71 -11.35 3.68
C GLY A 138 -20.49 -10.77 2.29
N VAL A 139 -20.18 -11.61 1.32
CA VAL A 139 -20.13 -11.26 -0.10
C VAL A 139 -21.02 -12.21 -0.91
N ASN A 140 -21.41 -11.82 -2.11
CA ASN A 140 -22.11 -12.72 -3.01
C ASN A 140 -21.18 -13.83 -3.54
N GLU A 141 -21.77 -14.93 -3.99
CA GLU A 141 -21.01 -16.09 -4.49
C GLU A 141 -20.13 -15.75 -5.70
N ALA A 142 -20.54 -14.81 -6.54
CA ALA A 142 -19.76 -14.39 -7.70
C ALA A 142 -18.41 -13.78 -7.28
N THR A 143 -18.35 -13.05 -6.16
CA THR A 143 -17.10 -12.49 -5.63
C THR A 143 -16.09 -13.59 -5.28
N VAL A 144 -16.54 -14.70 -4.71
CA VAL A 144 -15.66 -15.82 -4.33
C VAL A 144 -15.10 -16.55 -5.57
N ARG A 145 -15.81 -16.45 -6.69
CA ARG A 145 -15.42 -17.12 -7.96
C ARG A 145 -14.68 -16.20 -8.93
N LEU A 146 -14.33 -14.98 -8.52
CA LEU A 146 -13.61 -14.06 -9.38
C LEU A 146 -12.25 -14.62 -9.80
N ASN A 147 -11.97 -14.51 -11.08
CA ASN A 147 -10.65 -14.79 -11.63
C ASN A 147 -9.92 -13.46 -11.82
N LEU A 148 -9.00 -13.16 -10.92
CA LEU A 148 -8.22 -11.94 -10.96
C LEU A 148 -7.13 -12.02 -12.04
N LEU A 149 -6.87 -10.90 -12.70
CA LEU A 149 -5.91 -10.77 -13.79
C LEU A 149 -4.49 -10.58 -13.28
N ASP A 150 -3.52 -11.11 -14.01
CA ASP A 150 -2.10 -10.86 -13.72
C ASP A 150 -1.71 -9.44 -14.13
N ASN A 151 -0.89 -8.77 -13.32
CA ASN A 151 -0.36 -7.41 -13.59
C ASN A 151 -1.43 -6.34 -13.87
N GLN A 152 -2.64 -6.49 -13.34
CA GLN A 152 -3.75 -5.57 -13.51
C GLN A 152 -4.39 -5.16 -12.18
N PRO A 153 -3.62 -4.59 -11.22
CA PRO A 153 -4.10 -4.41 -9.85
C PRO A 153 -5.33 -3.50 -9.73
N ILE A 154 -5.37 -2.40 -10.47
CA ILE A 154 -6.52 -1.48 -10.44
C ILE A 154 -7.76 -2.08 -11.08
N MET A 155 -7.60 -2.82 -12.18
CA MET A 155 -8.71 -3.55 -12.79
C MET A 155 -9.25 -4.64 -11.86
N ASN A 156 -8.37 -5.36 -11.15
CA ASN A 156 -8.77 -6.35 -10.16
C ASN A 156 -9.55 -5.72 -9.00
N GLN A 157 -9.10 -4.58 -8.50
CA GLN A 157 -9.80 -3.85 -7.45
C GLN A 157 -11.18 -3.41 -7.92
N ASN A 158 -11.29 -2.85 -9.14
CA ASN A 158 -12.59 -2.51 -9.73
C ASN A 158 -13.49 -3.74 -9.86
N LEU A 159 -12.97 -4.85 -10.37
CA LEU A 159 -13.71 -6.08 -10.54
C LEU A 159 -14.25 -6.62 -9.22
N ILE A 160 -13.45 -6.59 -8.16
CA ILE A 160 -13.88 -6.96 -6.81
C ILE A 160 -15.00 -6.04 -6.33
N ALA A 161 -14.80 -4.72 -6.37
CA ALA A 161 -15.77 -3.74 -5.90
C ALA A 161 -17.09 -3.85 -6.66
N GLN A 162 -17.07 -3.88 -7.98
CA GLN A 162 -18.27 -4.01 -8.82
C GLN A 162 -19.01 -5.31 -8.54
N THR A 163 -18.28 -6.42 -8.38
CA THR A 163 -18.92 -7.72 -8.11
C THR A 163 -19.55 -7.76 -6.72
N MET A 164 -18.88 -7.21 -5.70
CA MET A 164 -19.40 -7.15 -4.33
C MET A 164 -20.64 -6.28 -4.21
N THR A 165 -20.62 -5.12 -4.86
CA THR A 165 -21.70 -4.11 -4.77
C THR A 165 -22.78 -4.29 -5.83
N GLN A 166 -22.52 -5.10 -6.86
CA GLN A 166 -23.34 -5.22 -8.07
C GLN A 166 -23.46 -3.89 -8.84
N SER A 167 -22.49 -2.98 -8.66
CA SER A 167 -22.40 -1.73 -9.40
C SER A 167 -21.84 -1.96 -10.79
N VAL A 168 -22.32 -1.17 -11.76
CA VAL A 168 -21.73 -1.09 -13.10
C VAL A 168 -20.61 -0.05 -13.18
N ASP A 169 -20.62 0.90 -12.25
CA ASP A 169 -19.64 1.97 -12.21
C ASP A 169 -18.32 1.46 -11.58
N PRO A 170 -17.17 1.80 -12.15
CA PRO A 170 -15.89 1.45 -11.57
C PRO A 170 -15.61 2.27 -10.30
N PHE A 171 -14.87 1.69 -9.36
CA PHE A 171 -14.42 2.39 -8.16
C PHE A 171 -13.27 3.35 -8.46
N PHE A 172 -12.37 2.94 -9.38
CA PHE A 172 -11.28 3.76 -9.89
C PHE A 172 -11.50 4.00 -11.38
N GLU A 173 -11.42 5.25 -11.79
CA GLU A 173 -11.49 5.65 -13.19
C GLU A 173 -10.10 6.02 -13.69
N GLU A 174 -9.81 5.70 -14.96
CA GLU A 174 -8.60 6.13 -15.61
C GLU A 174 -8.68 7.62 -15.91
N VAL A 175 -7.72 8.38 -15.41
CA VAL A 175 -7.55 9.79 -15.75
C VAL A 175 -6.57 9.87 -16.92
N PRO A 176 -7.00 10.35 -18.11
CA PRO A 176 -6.08 10.51 -19.22
C PRO A 176 -5.01 11.57 -18.88
N VAL A 177 -3.75 11.18 -19.01
CA VAL A 177 -2.60 12.04 -18.74
C VAL A 177 -1.86 12.28 -20.04
N ASP A 178 -1.64 13.54 -20.39
CA ASP A 178 -0.81 13.92 -21.52
C ASP A 178 0.66 13.97 -21.06
N TRP A 179 1.40 12.91 -21.35
CA TRP A 179 2.79 12.77 -20.94
C TRP A 179 3.71 13.58 -21.85
N GLN A 180 4.40 14.56 -21.32
CA GLN A 180 5.47 15.27 -22.01
C GLN A 180 6.81 14.68 -21.57
N THR A 181 7.59 14.23 -22.54
CA THR A 181 8.90 13.64 -22.28
C THR A 181 10.01 14.50 -22.85
N GLN A 182 11.06 14.73 -22.06
CA GLN A 182 12.27 15.41 -22.51
C GLN A 182 13.48 14.49 -22.32
N ASP A 183 14.29 14.33 -23.37
CA ASP A 183 15.52 13.55 -23.36
C ASP A 183 15.37 12.07 -22.94
N VAL A 184 14.20 11.50 -23.17
CA VAL A 184 13.93 10.08 -23.04
C VAL A 184 13.47 9.45 -24.35
N ASN A 185 13.78 8.18 -24.53
CA ASN A 185 13.22 7.32 -25.57
C ASN A 185 12.12 6.47 -24.96
N LEU A 186 10.98 6.43 -25.60
CA LEU A 186 9.88 5.57 -25.22
C LEU A 186 10.01 4.23 -25.96
N GLY A 187 9.97 3.15 -25.21
CA GLY A 187 9.91 1.79 -25.71
C GLY A 187 8.77 1.02 -25.08
N THR A 188 8.49 -0.18 -25.60
CA THR A 188 7.50 -1.09 -25.01
C THR A 188 8.13 -2.48 -24.91
N THR A 189 7.97 -3.16 -23.76
CA THR A 189 8.39 -4.56 -23.62
C THR A 189 7.48 -5.50 -24.40
N ALA A 190 7.91 -6.76 -24.53
CA ALA A 190 7.08 -7.80 -25.12
C ALA A 190 5.75 -8.03 -24.35
N GLU A 191 5.76 -7.76 -23.05
CA GLU A 191 4.60 -7.85 -22.14
C GLU A 191 3.71 -6.60 -22.15
N GLY A 192 4.05 -5.57 -22.96
CA GLY A 192 3.26 -4.35 -23.10
C GLY A 192 3.59 -3.23 -22.09
N HIS A 193 4.62 -3.40 -21.27
CA HIS A 193 5.03 -2.34 -20.33
C HIS A 193 5.79 -1.22 -21.07
N GLN A 194 5.50 0.03 -20.74
CA GLN A 194 6.24 1.17 -21.24
C GLN A 194 7.61 1.25 -20.56
N ILE A 195 8.64 1.47 -21.38
CA ILE A 195 10.02 1.69 -20.92
C ILE A 195 10.45 3.08 -21.34
N TYR A 196 10.95 3.84 -20.37
CA TYR A 196 11.56 5.14 -20.58
C TYR A 196 13.07 5.01 -20.43
N THR A 197 13.81 5.26 -21.50
CA THR A 197 15.27 5.19 -21.51
C THR A 197 15.85 6.56 -21.80
N ARG A 198 16.77 7.03 -20.98
CA ARG A 198 17.45 8.30 -21.20
C ARG A 198 18.17 8.29 -22.57
N LYS A 199 18.06 9.38 -23.33
CA LYS A 199 18.81 9.54 -24.59
C LYS A 199 20.30 9.59 -24.32
N GLU A 200 21.07 8.98 -25.23
CA GLU A 200 22.52 9.01 -25.16
C GLU A 200 23.04 10.46 -25.26
N GLY A 201 23.91 10.84 -24.34
CA GLY A 201 24.50 12.19 -24.28
C GLY A 201 23.69 13.22 -23.47
N SER A 202 22.50 12.86 -22.95
CA SER A 202 21.73 13.74 -22.08
C SER A 202 22.21 13.62 -20.63
N GLU A 203 22.26 14.73 -19.88
CA GLU A 203 22.61 14.73 -18.45
C GLU A 203 21.44 14.24 -17.59
N THR A 204 20.20 14.57 -17.98
CA THR A 204 18.95 14.16 -17.33
C THR A 204 17.95 13.63 -18.34
N GLY A 205 16.93 12.91 -17.88
CA GLY A 205 15.73 12.56 -18.65
C GLY A 205 14.51 12.81 -17.78
N GLU A 206 13.48 13.46 -18.34
CA GLU A 206 12.26 13.86 -17.62
C GLU A 206 11.02 13.26 -18.31
N ILE A 207 10.00 12.94 -17.47
CA ILE A 207 8.69 12.41 -17.87
C ILE A 207 7.60 13.30 -17.29
#